data_1250c65951d1a4d1465fe548420d9d05
#
_entry.id   1250c65951d1a4d1465fe548420d9d05
#
_cell.length_a   1.000
_cell.length_b   1.000
_cell.length_c   1.000
_cell.angle_alpha   90.00
_cell.angle_beta   90.00
_cell.angle_gamma   90.00
#
_symmetry.space_group_name_H-M   'P 1'
#
loop_
_entity.id
_entity.type
_entity.pdbx_description
1 polymer ?
#
loop_
_entity_poly.entity_id
_entity_poly.type
_entity_poly.pdbx_seq_one_letter_code
_entity_poly.pdbx_strand_id
1 'polypeptide(L)'
;TADIFSRELVKETLNRHTNQYEKLANISYNKADGVFRCDNMVCDDAVDVPGCCRRAEELFELYQCCANRRQIETICGNFLRSLEATKLSVTGHIYFVPRTYMEQVDIFEDFITLLSGLNKKATPLVVNSFYIIDDAKQREKMTEEFYLAVKKEIAAYQEKCDYLIKSGSQSAAVMDRWVLKVRALEEKKRHYE
;
A
#
# COMPACT_ATOMS: atom_id res chain seq x y z
N THR A 1 8.07 24.79 -3.40
CA THR A 1 8.11 23.31 -3.45
C THR A 1 9.55 22.91 -3.70
N ALA A 2 10.17 22.22 -2.73
CA ALA A 2 11.56 21.80 -2.89
C ALA A 2 11.62 20.70 -3.97
N ASP A 3 12.24 20.99 -5.10
CA ASP A 3 12.48 20.05 -6.17
C ASP A 3 13.66 19.10 -5.88
N ILE A 4 14.28 19.25 -4.71
CA ILE A 4 15.43 18.45 -4.26
C ILE A 4 14.99 17.55 -3.11
N PHE A 5 15.14 16.24 -3.30
CA PHE A 5 14.99 15.23 -2.26
C PHE A 5 16.37 14.88 -1.71
N SER A 6 16.53 14.93 -0.39
CA SER A 6 17.79 14.64 0.27
C SER A 6 17.64 13.53 1.32
N ARG A 7 18.65 12.67 1.43
CA ARG A 7 18.83 11.62 2.43
C ARG A 7 20.27 11.60 2.88
N GLU A 8 20.50 11.02 4.03
CA GLU A 8 21.85 10.84 4.57
C GLU A 8 22.15 9.35 4.68
N LEU A 9 23.34 8.96 4.23
CA LEU A 9 23.91 7.68 4.59
C LEU A 9 24.54 7.84 5.97
N VAL A 10 24.08 7.05 6.93
CA VAL A 10 24.53 7.12 8.32
C VAL A 10 25.03 5.74 8.77
N LYS A 11 26.09 5.76 9.57
CA LYS A 11 26.54 4.60 10.35
C LYS A 11 25.86 4.65 11.70
N GLU A 12 25.15 3.59 12.04
CA GLU A 12 24.54 3.44 13.36
C GLU A 12 25.40 2.55 14.23
N THR A 13 25.83 3.06 15.37
CA THR A 13 26.52 2.29 16.40
C THR A 13 25.57 2.04 17.56
N LEU A 14 25.24 0.77 17.78
CA LEU A 14 24.38 0.35 18.88
C LEU A 14 25.18 0.36 20.19
N ASN A 15 24.82 1.24 21.10
CA ASN A 15 25.35 1.26 22.45
C ASN A 15 24.23 0.86 23.43
N ARG A 16 24.57 0.30 24.59
CA ARG A 16 23.61 -0.25 25.57
C ARG A 16 22.50 0.73 26.01
N HIS A 17 22.68 2.01 25.83
CA HIS A 17 21.75 3.05 26.30
C HIS A 17 21.35 4.08 25.22
N THR A 18 22.12 4.22 24.14
CA THR A 18 21.84 5.19 23.07
C THR A 18 22.41 4.72 21.75
N ASN A 19 21.67 4.97 20.65
CA ASN A 19 22.19 4.79 19.31
C ASN A 19 22.94 6.06 18.91
N GLN A 20 24.16 5.91 18.42
CA GLN A 20 24.92 7.00 17.84
C GLN A 20 24.84 6.90 16.32
N TYR A 21 24.61 8.03 15.69
CA TYR A 21 24.55 8.17 14.24
C TYR A 21 25.68 9.04 13.75
N GLU A 22 26.49 8.51 12.85
CA GLU A 22 27.57 9.21 12.18
C GLU A 22 27.22 9.33 10.69
N LYS A 23 27.24 10.56 10.20
CA LYS A 23 26.94 10.83 8.79
C LYS A 23 28.13 10.49 7.93
N LEU A 24 27.91 9.63 6.91
CA LEU A 24 28.96 9.17 6.00
C LEU A 24 28.83 9.74 4.59
N ALA A 25 27.64 10.10 4.12
CA ALA A 25 27.43 10.77 2.83
C ALA A 25 26.07 11.47 2.78
N ASN A 26 25.96 12.42 1.85
CA ASN A 26 24.67 12.98 1.39
C ASN A 26 24.26 12.29 0.11
N ILE A 27 22.99 11.89 0.04
CA ILE A 27 22.36 11.38 -1.17
C ILE A 27 21.28 12.39 -1.55
N SER A 28 21.32 12.93 -2.75
CA SER A 28 20.35 13.89 -3.23
C SER A 28 19.86 13.55 -4.63
N TYR A 29 18.60 13.88 -4.88
CA TYR A 29 17.99 13.81 -6.20
C TYR A 29 17.29 15.11 -6.51
N ASN A 30 17.67 15.75 -7.61
CA ASN A 30 17.02 16.94 -8.09
C ASN A 30 16.02 16.56 -9.18
N LYS A 31 14.75 16.83 -8.93
CA LYS A 31 13.65 16.49 -9.83
C LYS A 31 13.66 17.32 -11.12
N ALA A 32 14.19 18.53 -11.07
CA ALA A 32 14.19 19.44 -12.22
C ALA A 32 15.18 19.02 -13.31
N ASP A 33 16.36 18.51 -12.93
CA ASP A 33 17.40 18.06 -13.86
C ASP A 33 17.52 16.52 -13.94
N GLY A 34 16.77 15.80 -13.11
CA GLY A 34 16.79 14.34 -13.07
C GLY A 34 18.08 13.72 -12.54
N VAL A 35 18.92 14.51 -11.86
CA VAL A 35 20.25 14.07 -11.44
C VAL A 35 20.25 13.53 -10.00
N PHE A 36 20.75 12.30 -9.87
CA PHE A 36 21.08 11.68 -8.60
C PHE A 36 22.55 11.98 -8.24
N ARG A 37 22.82 12.33 -7.00
CA ARG A 37 24.17 12.66 -6.51
C ARG A 37 24.43 12.07 -5.15
N CYS A 38 25.67 11.62 -4.96
CA CYS A 38 26.23 11.29 -3.66
C CYS A 38 27.40 12.22 -3.39
N ASP A 39 27.24 13.09 -2.39
CA ASP A 39 28.21 14.12 -2.03
C ASP A 39 28.71 13.94 -0.59
N ASN A 40 29.81 14.63 -0.25
CA ASN A 40 30.38 14.65 1.11
C ASN A 40 30.64 13.26 1.68
N MET A 41 31.21 12.36 0.86
CA MET A 41 31.60 11.03 1.31
C MET A 41 32.76 11.09 2.29
N VAL A 42 32.55 10.49 3.48
CA VAL A 42 33.55 10.32 4.52
C VAL A 42 34.08 8.89 4.44
N CYS A 43 35.41 8.75 4.46
CA CYS A 43 36.03 7.43 4.53
C CYS A 43 35.79 6.81 5.92
N ASP A 44 35.35 5.55 5.95
CA ASP A 44 35.16 4.76 7.16
C ASP A 44 35.77 3.35 6.95
N ASP A 45 36.56 2.89 7.92
CA ASP A 45 37.26 1.59 7.78
C ASP A 45 36.31 0.38 7.85
N ALA A 46 35.10 0.56 8.43
CA ALA A 46 34.14 -0.50 8.63
C ALA A 46 33.00 -0.48 7.58
N VAL A 47 32.86 0.62 6.81
CA VAL A 47 31.76 0.79 5.85
C VAL A 47 32.29 1.20 4.48
N ASP A 48 32.01 0.42 3.45
CA ASP A 48 32.27 0.79 2.05
C ASP A 48 31.26 1.87 1.59
N VAL A 49 31.56 3.14 1.93
CA VAL A 49 30.71 4.28 1.61
C VAL A 49 30.48 4.44 0.10
N PRO A 50 31.52 4.38 -0.77
CA PRO A 50 31.34 4.40 -2.22
C PRO A 50 30.47 3.26 -2.74
N GLY A 51 30.62 2.05 -2.20
CA GLY A 51 29.78 0.91 -2.56
C GLY A 51 28.33 1.09 -2.15
N CYS A 52 28.08 1.65 -0.96
CA CYS A 52 26.72 2.00 -0.51
C CYS A 52 26.08 3.05 -1.43
N CYS A 53 26.83 4.07 -1.83
CA CYS A 53 26.35 5.11 -2.74
C CYS A 53 26.00 4.54 -4.13
N ARG A 54 26.89 3.72 -4.73
CA ARG A 54 26.58 3.04 -5.99
C ARG A 54 25.32 2.17 -5.88
N ARG A 55 25.20 1.42 -4.79
CA ARG A 55 24.02 0.59 -4.55
C ARG A 55 22.74 1.41 -4.41
N ALA A 56 22.81 2.58 -3.80
CA ALA A 56 21.67 3.51 -3.69
C ALA A 56 21.26 4.05 -5.07
N GLU A 57 22.21 4.38 -5.93
CA GLU A 57 21.97 4.83 -7.31
C GLU A 57 21.35 3.73 -8.15
N GLU A 58 21.91 2.51 -8.15
CA GLU A 58 21.34 1.35 -8.83
C GLU A 58 19.88 1.06 -8.40
N LEU A 59 19.60 1.14 -7.10
CA LEU A 59 18.25 0.94 -6.58
C LEU A 59 17.33 2.09 -6.98
N PHE A 60 17.82 3.32 -7.01
CA PHE A 60 17.06 4.47 -7.44
C PHE A 60 16.64 4.32 -8.91
N GLU A 61 17.57 4.00 -9.81
CA GLU A 61 17.31 3.73 -11.22
C GLU A 61 16.31 2.58 -11.41
N LEU A 62 16.50 1.49 -10.67
CA LEU A 62 15.59 0.36 -10.72
C LEU A 62 14.16 0.76 -10.33
N TYR A 63 14.01 1.54 -9.25
CA TYR A 63 12.69 1.95 -8.76
C TYR A 63 12.05 3.11 -9.55
N GLN A 64 12.78 3.79 -10.39
CA GLN A 64 12.19 4.69 -11.39
C GLN A 64 11.37 3.93 -12.44
N CYS A 65 11.81 2.71 -12.80
CA CYS A 65 11.21 1.91 -13.87
C CYS A 65 10.37 0.74 -13.36
N CYS A 66 10.47 0.37 -12.07
CA CYS A 66 9.85 -0.82 -11.52
C CYS A 66 9.01 -0.49 -10.27
N ALA A 67 7.78 -0.98 -10.26
CA ALA A 67 6.96 -0.98 -9.06
C ALA A 67 7.40 -2.10 -8.09
N ASN A 68 7.43 -1.79 -6.82
CA ASN A 68 7.66 -2.80 -5.78
C ASN A 68 6.34 -3.50 -5.38
N ARG A 69 6.46 -4.62 -4.65
CA ARG A 69 5.33 -5.42 -4.17
C ARG A 69 4.26 -4.55 -3.48
N ARG A 70 4.66 -3.65 -2.58
CA ARG A 70 3.71 -2.82 -1.82
C ARG A 70 2.92 -1.86 -2.70
N GLN A 71 3.55 -1.33 -3.75
CA GLN A 71 2.88 -0.46 -4.73
C GLN A 71 1.84 -1.26 -5.52
N ILE A 72 2.18 -2.46 -5.98
CA ILE A 72 1.25 -3.35 -6.68
C ILE A 72 0.09 -3.75 -5.76
N GLU A 73 0.35 -4.19 -4.53
CA GLU A 73 -0.69 -4.51 -3.55
C GLU A 73 -1.62 -3.31 -3.28
N THR A 74 -1.06 -2.09 -3.26
CA THR A 74 -1.85 -0.87 -3.09
C THR A 74 -2.76 -0.61 -4.29
N ILE A 75 -2.26 -0.76 -5.51
CA ILE A 75 -3.04 -0.61 -6.75
C ILE A 75 -4.16 -1.63 -6.78
N CYS A 76 -3.85 -2.90 -6.58
CA CYS A 76 -4.84 -3.98 -6.54
C CYS A 76 -5.90 -3.77 -5.47
N GLY A 77 -5.49 -3.38 -4.26
CA GLY A 77 -6.41 -3.10 -3.17
C GLY A 77 -7.30 -1.88 -3.41
N ASN A 78 -6.80 -0.86 -4.10
CA ASN A 78 -7.61 0.30 -4.50
C ASN A 78 -8.63 -0.10 -5.57
N PHE A 79 -8.20 -0.88 -6.56
CA PHE A 79 -9.06 -1.37 -7.61
C PHE A 79 -10.19 -2.24 -7.04
N LEU A 80 -9.87 -3.24 -6.20
CA LEU A 80 -10.87 -4.08 -5.55
C LEU A 80 -11.86 -3.25 -4.70
N ARG A 81 -11.41 -2.19 -4.06
CA ARG A 81 -12.30 -1.28 -3.34
C ARG A 81 -13.26 -0.52 -4.27
N SER A 82 -12.81 -0.11 -5.44
CA SER A 82 -13.69 0.56 -6.42
C SER A 82 -14.76 -0.39 -6.99
N LEU A 83 -14.54 -1.71 -6.92
CA LEU A 83 -15.50 -2.74 -7.26
C LEU A 83 -16.41 -3.13 -6.09
N GLU A 84 -16.37 -2.39 -4.99
CA GLU A 84 -17.09 -2.70 -3.75
C GLU A 84 -16.82 -4.12 -3.21
N ALA A 85 -15.67 -4.68 -3.58
CA ALA A 85 -15.28 -6.03 -3.21
C ALA A 85 -15.27 -6.22 -1.69
N THR A 86 -15.87 -7.30 -1.22
CA THR A 86 -15.89 -7.69 0.19
C THR A 86 -14.92 -8.83 0.40
N LYS A 87 -13.96 -8.64 1.30
CA LYS A 87 -12.98 -9.68 1.64
C LYS A 87 -13.65 -10.76 2.49
N LEU A 88 -13.66 -11.99 2.01
CA LEU A 88 -14.33 -13.13 2.66
C LEU A 88 -13.48 -13.86 3.70
N SER A 89 -12.17 -13.65 3.70
CA SER A 89 -11.27 -14.37 4.59
C SER A 89 -10.30 -13.42 5.29
N VAL A 90 -10.05 -13.66 6.56
CA VAL A 90 -9.03 -12.92 7.34
C VAL A 90 -7.63 -13.24 6.82
N THR A 91 -7.41 -14.49 6.42
CA THR A 91 -6.16 -14.99 5.84
C THR A 91 -6.38 -15.27 4.35
N GLY A 92 -5.49 -14.77 3.50
CA GLY A 92 -5.61 -14.95 2.06
C GLY A 92 -6.23 -13.74 1.32
N HIS A 93 -6.42 -13.92 0.04
CA HIS A 93 -6.87 -12.89 -0.90
C HIS A 93 -8.14 -13.35 -1.63
N ILE A 94 -9.18 -13.75 -0.88
CA ILE A 94 -10.46 -14.14 -1.42
C ILE A 94 -11.42 -12.97 -1.25
N TYR A 95 -12.05 -12.56 -2.35
CA TYR A 95 -12.97 -11.43 -2.38
C TYR A 95 -14.25 -11.82 -3.08
N PHE A 96 -15.37 -11.39 -2.55
CA PHE A 96 -16.64 -11.36 -3.25
C PHE A 96 -16.77 -10.02 -3.99
N VAL A 97 -17.15 -10.08 -5.28
CA VAL A 97 -17.38 -8.90 -6.11
C VAL A 97 -18.81 -8.98 -6.65
N PRO A 98 -19.61 -7.91 -6.53
CA PRO A 98 -20.95 -7.88 -7.09
C PRO A 98 -20.94 -8.09 -8.61
N ARG A 99 -21.96 -8.79 -9.13
CA ARG A 99 -22.08 -9.12 -10.55
C ARG A 99 -22.06 -7.91 -11.49
N THR A 100 -22.47 -6.77 -11.00
CA THR A 100 -22.46 -5.50 -11.75
C THR A 100 -21.05 -5.06 -12.20
N TYR A 101 -19.99 -5.60 -11.57
CA TYR A 101 -18.60 -5.28 -11.87
C TYR A 101 -17.87 -6.39 -12.65
N MET A 102 -18.59 -7.26 -13.32
CA MET A 102 -18.02 -8.43 -13.99
C MET A 102 -17.00 -8.06 -15.08
N GLU A 103 -17.32 -7.05 -15.92
CA GLU A 103 -16.42 -6.54 -16.95
C GLU A 103 -15.12 -5.96 -16.35
N GLN A 104 -15.22 -5.32 -15.19
CA GLN A 104 -14.06 -4.78 -14.50
C GLN A 104 -13.21 -5.89 -13.86
N VAL A 105 -13.81 -7.03 -13.48
CA VAL A 105 -13.06 -8.21 -13.03
C VAL A 105 -12.22 -8.77 -14.16
N ASP A 106 -12.77 -8.88 -15.38
CA ASP A 106 -12.04 -9.33 -16.55
C ASP A 106 -10.85 -8.41 -16.85
N ILE A 107 -11.05 -7.10 -16.80
CA ILE A 107 -9.96 -6.10 -16.93
C ILE A 107 -8.88 -6.30 -15.85
N PHE A 108 -9.29 -6.63 -14.63
CA PHE A 108 -8.34 -6.88 -13.54
C PHE A 108 -7.52 -8.15 -13.75
N GLU A 109 -8.13 -9.21 -14.29
CA GLU A 109 -7.44 -10.45 -14.62
C GLU A 109 -6.41 -10.22 -15.74
N ASP A 110 -6.79 -9.47 -16.79
CA ASP A 110 -5.88 -9.08 -17.86
C ASP A 110 -4.71 -8.25 -17.34
N PHE A 111 -4.98 -7.30 -16.46
CA PHE A 111 -3.95 -6.49 -15.81
C PHE A 111 -2.96 -7.33 -14.99
N ILE A 112 -3.44 -8.28 -14.19
CA ILE A 112 -2.57 -9.17 -13.42
C ILE A 112 -1.76 -10.10 -14.34
N THR A 113 -2.34 -10.58 -15.41
CA THR A 113 -1.67 -11.39 -16.42
C THR A 113 -0.52 -10.61 -17.08
N LEU A 114 -0.79 -9.36 -17.47
CA LEU A 114 0.24 -8.47 -18.01
C LEU A 114 1.37 -8.23 -17.00
N LEU A 115 1.03 -7.92 -15.75
CA LEU A 115 2.01 -7.72 -14.68
C LEU A 115 2.84 -8.99 -14.42
N SER A 116 2.22 -10.16 -14.50
CA SER A 116 2.91 -11.44 -14.34
C SER A 116 3.97 -11.64 -15.43
N GLY A 117 3.66 -11.26 -16.67
CA GLY A 117 4.61 -11.29 -17.79
C GLY A 117 5.79 -10.32 -17.64
N LEU A 118 5.58 -9.20 -16.94
CA LEU A 118 6.61 -8.19 -16.67
C LEU A 118 7.38 -8.45 -15.36
N ASN A 119 6.99 -9.47 -14.59
CA ASN A 119 7.59 -9.78 -13.30
C ASN A 119 9.02 -10.29 -13.46
N LYS A 120 9.97 -9.64 -12.81
CA LYS A 120 11.38 -10.07 -12.81
C LYS A 120 11.68 -11.24 -11.85
N LYS A 121 10.70 -11.63 -11.02
CA LYS A 121 10.80 -12.78 -10.11
C LYS A 121 10.18 -14.02 -10.74
N ALA A 122 10.71 -15.19 -10.41
CA ALA A 122 10.22 -16.47 -10.91
C ALA A 122 8.80 -16.84 -10.42
N THR A 123 8.32 -16.22 -9.33
CA THR A 123 6.99 -16.51 -8.80
C THR A 123 5.93 -15.77 -9.60
N PRO A 124 5.01 -16.45 -10.30
CA PRO A 124 3.97 -15.79 -11.09
C PRO A 124 2.99 -15.05 -10.19
N LEU A 125 2.42 -13.96 -10.72
CA LEU A 125 1.23 -13.35 -10.16
C LEU A 125 0.04 -14.07 -10.76
N VAL A 126 -0.89 -14.50 -9.92
CA VAL A 126 -2.07 -15.27 -10.36
C VAL A 126 -3.32 -14.65 -9.73
N VAL A 127 -4.35 -14.51 -10.54
CA VAL A 127 -5.72 -14.21 -10.12
C VAL A 127 -6.64 -15.22 -10.80
N ASN A 128 -7.66 -15.66 -10.09
CA ASN A 128 -8.70 -16.50 -10.64
C ASN A 128 -10.05 -16.00 -10.13
N SER A 129 -11.03 -15.90 -10.99
CA SER A 129 -12.41 -15.64 -10.63
C SER A 129 -13.29 -16.88 -10.79
N PHE A 130 -14.32 -16.95 -9.96
CA PHE A 130 -15.30 -18.04 -9.98
C PHE A 130 -16.70 -17.46 -9.83
N TYR A 131 -17.63 -17.94 -10.61
CA TYR A 131 -19.02 -17.60 -10.40
C TYR A 131 -19.60 -18.39 -9.23
N ILE A 132 -20.30 -17.69 -8.35
CA ILE A 132 -21.06 -18.33 -7.28
C ILE A 132 -22.45 -18.65 -7.81
N ILE A 133 -22.94 -19.85 -7.53
CA ILE A 133 -24.32 -20.25 -7.84
C ILE A 133 -25.27 -19.38 -7.03
N ASP A 134 -26.21 -18.74 -7.72
CA ASP A 134 -27.20 -17.87 -7.08
C ASP A 134 -28.34 -18.71 -6.45
N ASP A 135 -28.08 -19.20 -5.25
CA ASP A 135 -29.09 -19.85 -4.42
C ASP A 135 -29.25 -19.14 -3.06
N ALA A 136 -30.34 -19.45 -2.35
CA ALA A 136 -30.68 -18.80 -1.08
C ALA A 136 -29.59 -18.98 -0.03
N LYS A 137 -28.96 -20.16 0.04
CA LYS A 137 -27.90 -20.46 1.02
C LYS A 137 -26.62 -19.67 0.74
N GLN A 138 -26.26 -19.50 -0.54
CA GLN A 138 -25.09 -18.71 -0.91
C GLN A 138 -25.33 -17.22 -0.65
N ARG A 139 -26.53 -16.71 -0.97
CA ARG A 139 -26.89 -15.31 -0.66
C ARG A 139 -26.83 -15.03 0.83
N GLU A 140 -27.41 -15.91 1.67
CA GLU A 140 -27.37 -15.78 3.12
C GLU A 140 -25.91 -15.69 3.63
N LYS A 141 -25.05 -16.62 3.21
CA LYS A 141 -23.63 -16.63 3.59
C LYS A 141 -22.90 -15.37 3.15
N MET A 142 -23.09 -14.91 1.92
CA MET A 142 -22.44 -13.69 1.43
C MET A 142 -22.92 -12.47 2.19
N THR A 143 -24.18 -12.41 2.55
CA THR A 143 -24.76 -11.34 3.38
C THR A 143 -24.16 -11.36 4.78
N GLU A 144 -24.04 -12.53 5.42
CA GLU A 144 -23.41 -12.66 6.72
C GLU A 144 -21.94 -12.20 6.72
N GLU A 145 -21.14 -12.65 5.73
CA GLU A 145 -19.74 -12.24 5.56
C GLU A 145 -19.62 -10.72 5.33
N PHE A 146 -20.52 -10.15 4.54
CA PHE A 146 -20.58 -8.71 4.33
C PHE A 146 -20.83 -7.95 5.64
N TYR A 147 -21.84 -8.36 6.41
CA TYR A 147 -22.14 -7.71 7.70
C TYR A 147 -21.00 -7.85 8.71
N LEU A 148 -20.31 -9.00 8.74
CA LEU A 148 -19.13 -9.19 9.57
C LEU A 148 -17.98 -8.23 9.16
N ALA A 149 -17.75 -8.09 7.85
CA ALA A 149 -16.74 -7.17 7.33
C ALA A 149 -17.07 -5.72 7.67
N VAL A 150 -18.33 -5.28 7.50
CA VAL A 150 -18.81 -3.94 7.84
C VAL A 150 -18.68 -3.67 9.35
N LYS A 151 -19.09 -4.60 10.21
CA LYS A 151 -18.94 -4.46 11.66
C LYS A 151 -17.48 -4.26 12.07
N LYS A 152 -16.58 -5.03 11.48
CA LYS A 152 -15.14 -4.92 11.73
C LYS A 152 -14.58 -3.57 11.30
N GLU A 153 -15.04 -3.06 10.16
CA GLU A 153 -14.61 -1.77 9.64
C GLU A 153 -15.13 -0.62 10.51
N ILE A 154 -16.39 -0.69 10.96
CA ILE A 154 -16.98 0.29 11.90
C ILE A 154 -16.19 0.29 13.22
N ALA A 155 -15.90 -0.87 13.80
CA ALA A 155 -15.12 -0.95 15.04
C ALA A 155 -13.73 -0.31 14.87
N ALA A 156 -13.04 -0.56 13.77
CA ALA A 156 -11.75 0.06 13.47
C ALA A 156 -11.87 1.60 13.30
N TYR A 157 -12.97 2.10 12.79
CA TYR A 157 -13.21 3.54 12.70
C TYR A 157 -13.51 4.16 14.08
N GLN A 158 -14.28 3.49 14.92
CA GLN A 158 -14.54 3.92 16.29
C GLN A 158 -13.25 4.02 17.11
N GLU A 159 -12.40 2.97 17.10
CA GLU A 159 -11.10 3.00 17.78
C GLU A 159 -10.23 4.19 17.35
N LYS A 160 -10.23 4.49 16.04
CA LYS A 160 -9.45 5.62 15.53
C LYS A 160 -10.04 6.97 15.91
N CYS A 161 -11.36 7.11 15.92
CA CYS A 161 -12.04 8.32 16.41
C CYS A 161 -11.72 8.53 17.91
N ASP A 162 -11.83 7.48 18.72
CA ASP A 162 -11.50 7.53 20.14
C ASP A 162 -10.04 7.94 20.38
N TYR A 163 -9.11 7.40 19.58
CA TYR A 163 -7.71 7.79 19.63
C TYR A 163 -7.51 9.27 19.30
N LEU A 164 -8.16 9.79 18.25
CA LEU A 164 -8.06 11.19 17.84
C LEU A 164 -8.63 12.13 18.91
N ILE A 165 -9.75 11.75 19.52
CA ILE A 165 -10.35 12.51 20.63
C ILE A 165 -9.40 12.55 21.83
N LYS A 166 -8.85 11.40 22.23
CA LYS A 166 -7.90 11.30 23.35
C LYS A 166 -6.59 12.03 23.10
N SER A 167 -6.09 12.04 21.85
CA SER A 167 -4.85 12.72 21.49
C SER A 167 -4.99 14.22 21.29
N GLY A 168 -6.21 14.78 21.38
CA GLY A 168 -6.48 16.21 21.16
C GLY A 168 -6.20 16.71 19.74
N SER A 169 -6.03 15.80 18.77
CA SER A 169 -5.78 16.14 17.38
C SER A 169 -7.06 16.62 16.70
N GLN A 170 -7.22 17.92 16.54
CA GLN A 170 -8.37 18.56 15.87
C GLN A 170 -8.07 18.98 14.43
N SER A 171 -7.36 18.19 13.67
CA SER A 171 -7.14 18.49 12.25
C SER A 171 -8.43 18.31 11.46
N ALA A 172 -9.02 19.41 10.97
CA ALA A 172 -10.22 19.40 10.13
C ALA A 172 -10.06 18.45 8.93
N ALA A 173 -8.89 18.44 8.27
CA ALA A 173 -8.60 17.55 7.14
C ALA A 173 -8.63 16.06 7.52
N VAL A 174 -8.32 15.71 8.76
CA VAL A 174 -8.43 14.34 9.26
C VAL A 174 -9.90 13.98 9.47
N MET A 175 -10.69 14.87 10.08
CA MET A 175 -12.12 14.66 10.30
C MET A 175 -12.89 14.52 8.99
N ASP A 176 -12.66 15.39 8.00
CA ASP A 176 -13.29 15.31 6.68
C ASP A 176 -13.02 13.97 5.99
N ARG A 177 -11.77 13.48 6.08
CA ARG A 177 -11.40 12.17 5.53
C ARG A 177 -12.17 11.02 6.16
N TRP A 178 -12.47 11.10 7.46
CA TRP A 178 -13.24 10.09 8.16
C TRP A 178 -14.73 10.14 7.80
N VAL A 179 -15.29 11.33 7.67
CA VAL A 179 -16.68 11.53 7.20
C VAL A 179 -16.86 10.91 5.81
N LEU A 180 -15.92 11.13 4.89
CA LEU A 180 -15.97 10.52 3.55
C LEU A 180 -15.94 8.99 3.61
N LYS A 181 -15.15 8.40 4.50
CA LYS A 181 -15.09 6.94 4.66
C LYS A 181 -16.38 6.35 5.21
N VAL A 182 -17.01 7.03 6.18
CA VAL A 182 -18.30 6.59 6.72
C VAL A 182 -19.38 6.64 5.65
N ARG A 183 -19.45 7.72 4.87
CA ARG A 183 -20.41 7.84 3.75
C ARG A 183 -20.21 6.75 2.70
N ALA A 184 -18.96 6.45 2.32
CA ALA A 184 -18.66 5.37 1.39
C ALA A 184 -19.10 4.00 1.92
N LEU A 185 -19.02 3.79 3.24
CA LEU A 185 -19.50 2.56 3.87
C LEU A 185 -21.03 2.46 3.89
N GLU A 186 -21.73 3.59 4.11
CA GLU A 186 -23.18 3.66 4.04
C GLU A 186 -23.69 3.40 2.61
N GLU A 187 -23.04 3.94 1.59
CA GLU A 187 -23.36 3.66 0.18
C GLU A 187 -23.16 2.18 -0.14
N LYS A 188 -22.02 1.62 0.27
CA LYS A 188 -21.75 0.20 0.10
C LYS A 188 -22.82 -0.67 0.75
N LYS A 189 -23.28 -0.31 1.96
CA LYS A 189 -24.36 -1.04 2.64
C LYS A 189 -25.64 -1.07 1.81
N ARG A 190 -26.04 0.07 1.20
CA ARG A 190 -27.25 0.15 0.37
C ARG A 190 -27.21 -0.73 -0.88
N HIS A 191 -26.02 -0.99 -1.44
CA HIS A 191 -25.88 -1.88 -2.61
C HIS A 191 -26.05 -3.36 -2.26
N TYR A 192 -25.93 -3.72 -0.97
CA TYR A 192 -26.09 -5.09 -0.48
C TYR A 192 -27.47 -5.36 0.16
N GLU A 193 -28.28 -4.33 0.36
CA GLU A 193 -29.70 -4.41 0.75
C GLU A 193 -30.60 -4.59 -0.46
#